data_7b80bb84677ca9be6d82136c9283507c
#
_entry.id   7b80bb84677ca9be6d82136c9283507c
#
_cell.length_a   1.000
_cell.length_b   1.000
_cell.length_c   1.000
_cell.angle_alpha   90.00
_cell.angle_beta   90.00
_cell.angle_gamma   90.00
#
_symmetry.space_group_name_H-M   'P 1'
#
loop_
_entity.id
_entity.type
_entity.pdbx_description
1 polymer ?
#
loop_
_entity_poly.entity_id
_entity_poly.type
_entity_poly.pdbx_seq_one_letter_code
_entity_poly.pdbx_strand_id
1 'polypeptide(L)'
;MIPRRGDVWRLDDGRTILVLSSTFYNEISSEPTIIVVPVFTGEPAAGFGVPIGNDTWAAPGFITSLRKTRLATFHDRVDVQCLTDVNNMLFKILATPDR
;
A
#
# COMPACT_ATOMS: atom_id res chain seq x y z
N MET A 1 -17.68 -0.40 -4.69
CA MET A 1 -16.78 0.76 -4.68
C MET A 1 -15.42 0.37 -5.24
N ILE A 2 -14.85 1.22 -6.07
CA ILE A 2 -13.54 0.95 -6.68
C ILE A 2 -12.45 1.51 -5.78
N PRO A 3 -11.49 0.71 -5.34
CA PRO A 3 -10.37 1.22 -4.56
C PRO A 3 -9.50 2.14 -5.42
N ARG A 4 -9.02 3.20 -4.79
CA ARG A 4 -8.21 4.22 -5.47
C ARG A 4 -6.79 4.17 -4.93
N ARG A 5 -5.85 4.51 -5.80
CA ARG A 5 -4.46 4.64 -5.37
C ARG A 5 -4.37 5.62 -4.19
N GLY A 6 -3.72 5.19 -3.12
CA GLY A 6 -3.61 5.98 -1.90
C GLY A 6 -4.66 5.67 -0.84
N ASP A 7 -5.64 4.84 -1.16
CA ASP A 7 -6.62 4.42 -0.16
C ASP A 7 -6.00 3.50 0.87
N VAL A 8 -6.36 3.72 2.13
CA VAL A 8 -6.03 2.81 3.23
C VAL A 8 -7.29 2.03 3.57
N TRP A 9 -7.21 0.72 3.51
CA TRP A 9 -8.34 -0.16 3.76
C TRP A 9 -8.00 -1.18 4.84
N ARG A 10 -9.02 -1.58 5.58
CA ARG A 10 -8.92 -2.75 6.45
C ARG A 10 -9.45 -3.96 5.67
N LEU A 11 -8.74 -5.06 5.77
CA LEU A 11 -9.12 -6.31 5.13
C LEU A 11 -10.09 -7.09 6.00
N ASP A 12 -10.67 -8.14 5.42
CA ASP A 12 -11.59 -9.05 6.12
C ASP A 12 -10.95 -9.76 7.30
N ASP A 13 -9.63 -9.89 7.33
CA ASP A 13 -8.91 -10.50 8.45
C ASP A 13 -8.39 -9.48 9.47
N GLY A 14 -8.73 -8.21 9.31
CA GLY A 14 -8.37 -7.15 10.26
C GLY A 14 -7.05 -6.44 9.96
N ARG A 15 -6.28 -6.91 8.98
CA ARG A 15 -5.03 -6.23 8.60
C ARG A 15 -5.35 -4.96 7.83
N THR A 16 -4.43 -4.00 7.90
CA THR A 16 -4.55 -2.71 7.20
C THR A 16 -3.56 -2.68 6.05
N ILE A 17 -4.01 -2.17 4.91
CA ILE A 17 -3.17 -2.05 3.71
C ILE A 17 -3.34 -0.69 3.06
N LEU A 18 -2.34 -0.32 2.25
CA LEU A 18 -2.36 0.88 1.43
C LEU A 18 -2.37 0.45 -0.03
N VAL A 19 -3.32 0.97 -0.80
CA VAL A 19 -3.47 0.64 -2.22
C VAL A 19 -2.46 1.43 -3.03
N LEU A 20 -1.63 0.72 -3.81
CA LEU A 20 -0.63 1.33 -4.69
C LEU A 20 -1.00 1.28 -6.16
N SER A 21 -1.77 0.29 -6.58
CA SER A 21 -2.18 0.21 -7.98
C SER A 21 -3.05 1.39 -8.35
N SER A 22 -2.87 1.89 -9.58
CA SER A 22 -3.60 3.07 -10.04
C SER A 22 -5.10 2.81 -10.07
N THR A 23 -5.87 3.87 -9.92
CA THR A 23 -7.33 3.77 -10.04
C THR A 23 -7.73 3.21 -11.39
N PHE A 24 -6.99 3.59 -12.46
CA PHE A 24 -7.23 3.04 -13.79
C PHE A 24 -7.11 1.51 -13.78
N TYR A 25 -6.04 0.97 -13.21
CA TYR A 25 -5.85 -0.48 -13.10
C TYR A 25 -6.95 -1.12 -12.27
N ASN A 26 -7.30 -0.46 -11.14
CA ASN A 26 -8.29 -0.99 -10.21
C ASN A 26 -9.70 -1.03 -10.81
N GLU A 27 -9.95 -0.20 -11.82
CA GLU A 27 -11.25 -0.13 -12.50
C GLU A 27 -11.45 -1.25 -13.51
N ILE A 28 -10.40 -1.97 -13.88
CA ILE A 28 -10.51 -3.03 -14.86
C ILE A 28 -11.28 -4.19 -14.25
N SER A 29 -12.51 -4.39 -14.69
CA SER A 29 -13.41 -5.37 -14.07
C SER A 29 -12.93 -6.81 -14.25
N SER A 30 -12.17 -7.09 -15.30
CA SER A 30 -11.61 -8.42 -15.51
C SER A 30 -10.37 -8.70 -14.67
N GLU A 31 -9.83 -7.69 -14.00
CA GLU A 31 -8.67 -7.87 -13.12
C GLU A 31 -9.17 -8.03 -11.67
N PRO A 32 -9.07 -9.21 -11.08
CA PRO A 32 -9.65 -9.43 -9.74
C PRO A 32 -8.78 -8.92 -8.60
N THR A 33 -7.53 -8.52 -8.87
CA THR A 33 -6.58 -8.14 -7.81
C THR A 33 -6.17 -6.69 -7.90
N ILE A 34 -5.65 -6.20 -6.79
CA ILE A 34 -5.01 -4.88 -6.69
C ILE A 34 -3.63 -5.06 -6.08
N ILE A 35 -2.76 -4.07 -6.25
CA ILE A 35 -1.42 -4.08 -5.68
C ILE A 35 -1.43 -3.22 -4.42
N VAL A 36 -0.93 -3.78 -3.33
CA VAL A 36 -0.97 -3.13 -2.03
C VAL A 36 0.34 -3.32 -1.28
N VAL A 37 0.54 -2.51 -0.24
CA VAL A 37 1.57 -2.74 0.77
C VAL A 37 0.91 -2.77 2.13
N PRO A 38 1.43 -3.56 3.08
CA PRO A 38 0.85 -3.58 4.42
C PRO A 38 1.16 -2.31 5.19
N VAL A 39 0.29 -1.99 6.14
CA VAL A 39 0.45 -0.87 7.06
C VAL A 39 0.54 -1.42 8.47
N PHE A 40 1.57 -1.02 9.18
CA PHE A 40 1.84 -1.51 10.54
C PHE A 40 1.82 -0.36 11.53
N THR A 41 1.58 -0.70 12.79
CA THR A 41 1.80 0.21 13.91
C THR A 41 3.27 0.12 14.31
N GLY A 42 3.92 1.25 14.43
CA GLY A 42 5.34 1.29 14.74
C GLY A 42 6.23 1.15 13.52
N GLU A 43 7.42 1.71 13.61
CA GLU A 43 8.36 1.70 12.48
C GLU A 43 8.87 0.29 12.21
N PRO A 44 8.83 -0.17 10.94
CA PRO A 44 9.43 -1.45 10.57
C PRO A 44 10.92 -1.49 10.88
N ALA A 45 11.37 -2.62 11.43
CA ALA A 45 12.72 -2.74 11.99
C ALA A 45 13.85 -2.52 11.00
N ALA A 46 13.62 -2.83 9.73
CA ALA A 46 14.67 -2.74 8.72
C ALA A 46 14.92 -1.31 8.20
N GLY A 47 14.12 -0.34 8.63
CA GLY A 47 14.31 1.05 8.21
C GLY A 47 13.78 1.37 6.82
N PHE A 48 13.00 0.48 6.23
CA PHE A 48 12.40 0.70 4.91
C PHE A 48 10.93 1.06 4.98
N GLY A 49 10.47 1.51 6.15
CA GLY A 49 9.10 1.96 6.32
C GLY A 49 8.93 3.40 5.90
N VAL A 50 7.71 3.76 5.54
CA VAL A 50 7.31 5.13 5.22
C VAL A 50 6.19 5.53 6.18
N PRO A 51 6.38 6.58 6.99
CA PRO A 51 5.32 6.99 7.91
C PRO A 51 4.13 7.55 7.12
N ILE A 52 2.93 7.12 7.47
CA ILE A 52 1.72 7.57 6.81
C ILE A 52 0.70 8.19 7.77
N GLY A 53 1.00 8.21 9.07
CA GLY A 53 0.13 8.80 10.07
C GLY A 53 0.74 8.64 11.44
N ASN A 54 -0.08 8.83 12.48
CA ASN A 54 0.37 8.69 13.85
C ASN A 54 0.80 7.25 14.14
N ASP A 55 2.10 7.03 14.24
CA ASP A 55 2.70 5.74 14.54
C ASP A 55 2.23 4.62 13.58
N THR A 56 1.80 5.01 12.38
CA THR A 56 1.45 4.05 11.33
C THR A 56 2.42 4.18 10.17
N TRP A 57 2.85 3.04 9.65
CA TRP A 57 3.93 2.95 8.67
C TRP A 57 3.55 2.01 7.55
N ALA A 58 3.76 2.44 6.32
CA ALA A 58 3.67 1.53 5.18
C ALA A 58 4.98 0.77 5.03
N ALA A 59 4.91 -0.48 4.62
CA ALA A 59 6.07 -1.33 4.45
C ALA A 59 6.20 -1.75 2.98
N PRO A 60 6.81 -0.92 2.12
CA PRO A 60 6.87 -1.20 0.68
C PRO A 60 7.58 -2.50 0.31
N GLY A 61 8.52 -2.97 1.16
CA GLY A 61 9.21 -4.23 0.90
C GLY A 61 8.30 -5.45 0.92
N PHE A 62 7.10 -5.32 1.48
CA PHE A 62 6.11 -6.40 1.51
C PHE A 62 5.02 -6.21 0.44
N ILE A 63 5.32 -5.48 -0.62
CA ILE A 63 4.37 -5.27 -1.72
C ILE A 63 3.83 -6.61 -2.22
N THR A 64 2.53 -6.67 -2.43
CA THR A 64 1.88 -7.88 -2.88
C THR A 64 0.58 -7.54 -3.61
N SER A 65 -0.03 -8.54 -4.22
CA SER A 65 -1.36 -8.40 -4.78
C SER A 65 -2.35 -9.15 -3.91
N LEU A 66 -3.58 -8.68 -3.88
CA LEU A 66 -4.66 -9.39 -3.21
C LEU A 66 -5.97 -9.14 -3.94
N ARG A 67 -6.96 -10.00 -3.69
CA ARG A 67 -8.26 -9.88 -4.35
C ARG A 67 -9.01 -8.66 -3.82
N LYS A 68 -9.65 -7.93 -4.72
CA LYS A 68 -10.48 -6.77 -4.37
C LYS A 68 -11.55 -7.12 -3.35
N THR A 69 -12.06 -8.36 -3.41
CA THR A 69 -13.11 -8.82 -2.49
C THR A 69 -12.67 -8.90 -1.04
N ARG A 70 -11.36 -8.85 -0.78
CA ARG A 70 -10.85 -8.86 0.58
C ARG A 70 -10.93 -7.50 1.28
N LEU A 71 -11.17 -6.44 0.54
CA LEU A 71 -11.31 -5.10 1.11
C LEU A 71 -12.62 -5.03 1.89
N ALA A 72 -12.54 -4.79 3.19
CA ALA A 72 -13.72 -4.78 4.05
C ALA A 72 -14.18 -3.36 4.37
N THR A 73 -13.28 -2.49 4.83
CA THR A 73 -13.64 -1.16 5.32
C THR A 73 -12.63 -0.13 4.82
N PHE A 74 -13.14 0.88 4.13
CA PHE A 74 -12.34 2.05 3.78
C PHE A 74 -12.00 2.80 5.07
N HIS A 75 -10.73 3.11 5.26
CA HIS A 75 -10.26 3.72 6.48
C HIS A 75 -9.83 5.16 6.28
N ASP A 76 -9.00 5.42 5.27
CA ASP A 76 -8.42 6.74 5.06
C ASP A 76 -7.83 6.83 3.66
N ARG A 77 -7.28 7.98 3.34
CA ARG A 77 -6.55 8.20 2.09
C ARG A 77 -5.31 9.04 2.39
N VAL A 78 -4.16 8.57 1.92
CA VAL A 78 -2.91 9.31 2.10
C VAL A 78 -2.78 10.39 1.03
N ASP A 79 -1.94 11.39 1.29
CA ASP A 79 -1.72 12.45 0.33
C ASP A 79 -0.69 12.06 -0.74
N VAL A 80 -0.53 12.95 -1.71
CA VAL A 80 0.37 12.72 -2.85
C VAL A 80 1.82 12.59 -2.39
N GLN A 81 2.23 13.38 -1.39
CA GLN A 81 3.61 13.32 -0.89
C GLN A 81 3.89 11.95 -0.28
N CYS A 82 2.93 11.40 0.46
CA CYS A 82 3.08 10.08 1.04
C CYS A 82 3.25 9.02 -0.05
N LEU A 83 2.45 9.10 -1.11
CA LEU A 83 2.57 8.17 -2.24
C LEU A 83 3.94 8.30 -2.92
N THR A 84 4.44 9.53 -3.07
CA THR A 84 5.76 9.77 -3.63
C THR A 84 6.83 9.11 -2.76
N ASP A 85 6.73 9.25 -1.45
CA ASP A 85 7.68 8.66 -0.52
C ASP A 85 7.66 7.13 -0.59
N VAL A 86 6.46 6.54 -0.68
CA VAL A 86 6.32 5.09 -0.83
C VAL A 86 6.93 4.61 -2.15
N ASN A 87 6.66 5.32 -3.25
CA ASN A 87 7.23 4.97 -4.54
C ASN A 87 8.76 5.05 -4.52
N ASN A 88 9.31 6.11 -3.93
CA ASN A 88 10.75 6.28 -3.84
C ASN A 88 11.39 5.18 -3.01
N MET A 89 10.76 4.80 -1.90
CA MET A 89 11.26 3.72 -1.08
C MET A 89 11.20 2.38 -1.82
N LEU A 90 10.10 2.13 -2.53
CA LEU A 90 9.96 0.91 -3.32
C LEU A 90 11.00 0.86 -4.43
N PHE A 91 11.21 1.96 -5.12
CA PHE A 91 12.23 2.06 -6.16
C PHE A 91 13.62 1.77 -5.59
N LYS A 92 13.92 2.33 -4.42
CA LYS A 92 15.20 2.10 -3.75
C LYS A 92 15.40 0.61 -3.44
N ILE A 93 14.35 -0.05 -2.95
CA ILE A 93 14.41 -1.48 -2.63
C ILE A 93 14.64 -2.32 -3.88
N LEU A 94 13.97 -1.99 -4.98
CA LEU A 94 13.96 -2.80 -6.19
C LEU A 94 15.12 -2.49 -7.13
N ALA A 95 15.57 -1.23 -7.16
CA ALA A 95 16.50 -0.76 -8.19
C ALA A 95 17.93 -0.58 -7.69
N THR A 96 18.17 -0.63 -6.38
CA THR A 96 19.51 -0.49 -5.85
C THR A 96 20.35 -1.69 -6.27
N PRO A 97 21.48 -1.48 -6.96
CA PRO A 97 22.33 -2.60 -7.35
C PRO A 97 22.93 -3.23 -6.10
N ASP A 98 22.99 -4.54 -6.09
CA ASP A 98 23.55 -5.25 -4.96
C ASP A 98 25.00 -5.68 -5.22
N ARG A 99 25.56 -5.13 -6.27
CA ARG A 99 27.00 -5.23 -6.52
C ARG A 99 27.45 -4.28 -7.60
#